data_ec8727fc1c635e6fbe8c122f3232ce67
#
_entry.id   ec8727fc1c635e6fbe8c122f3232ce67
#
_cell.length_a   1.000
_cell.length_b   1.000
_cell.length_c   1.000
_cell.angle_alpha   90.00
_cell.angle_beta   90.00
_cell.angle_gamma   90.00
#
_symmetry.space_group_name_H-M   'P 1'
#
loop_
_entity.id
_entity.type
_entity.pdbx_description
1 polymer ?
#
loop_
_entity_poly.entity_id
_entity_poly.type
_entity_poly.pdbx_seq_one_letter_code
_entity_poly.pdbx_strand_id
1 'polypeptide(L)'
;MISLWEESQFWRILINCIGAISIVIGVWLMVKILRSFVMGKNQKKSLQKQYVVLKQLPSVFKDIVQIAFEVNNPQEVKISILDQSENLITLVYDELSDHGLHVENFDSKKMKDGNYHLELITPNQRILRKIVIKN
;
A
#
# COMPACT_ATOMS: atom_id res chain seq x y z
N MET A 1 66.87 -11.49 -27.62
CA MET A 1 65.66 -11.89 -28.33
C MET A 1 64.61 -12.36 -27.32
N ILE A 2 63.71 -11.48 -26.96
CA ILE A 2 62.57 -11.82 -26.17
C ILE A 2 61.79 -12.82 -27.02
N SER A 3 61.74 -14.05 -26.55
CA SER A 3 61.12 -15.11 -27.33
C SER A 3 59.61 -14.83 -27.52
N LEU A 4 59.13 -15.16 -28.68
CA LEU A 4 57.68 -15.22 -28.98
C LEU A 4 56.87 -15.97 -27.92
N TRP A 5 57.60 -16.76 -27.14
CA TRP A 5 57.07 -17.52 -26.00
C TRP A 5 56.60 -16.63 -24.83
N GLU A 6 57.35 -15.60 -24.49
CA GLU A 6 56.96 -14.67 -23.40
C GLU A 6 55.77 -13.79 -23.82
N GLU A 7 55.72 -13.37 -25.06
CA GLU A 7 54.60 -12.66 -25.62
C GLU A 7 53.30 -13.51 -25.61
N SER A 8 53.43 -14.80 -26.02
CA SER A 8 52.23 -15.66 -26.02
C SER A 8 51.71 -16.01 -24.65
N GLN A 9 52.60 -16.15 -23.64
CA GLN A 9 52.18 -16.34 -22.25
C GLN A 9 51.49 -15.10 -21.67
N PHE A 10 52.03 -13.92 -21.97
CA PHE A 10 51.45 -12.66 -21.55
C PHE A 10 50.05 -12.49 -22.11
N TRP A 11 49.85 -12.73 -23.37
CA TRP A 11 48.55 -12.70 -24.02
C TRP A 11 47.55 -13.67 -23.45
N ARG A 12 47.96 -14.90 -23.13
CA ARG A 12 47.13 -15.94 -22.51
C ARG A 12 46.65 -15.50 -21.13
N ILE A 13 47.54 -14.97 -20.32
CA ILE A 13 47.22 -14.45 -18.99
C ILE A 13 46.27 -13.29 -19.10
N LEU A 14 46.53 -12.35 -20.02
CA LEU A 14 45.68 -11.20 -20.26
C LEU A 14 44.25 -11.61 -20.66
N ILE A 15 44.12 -12.51 -21.62
CA ILE A 15 42.81 -13.02 -22.09
C ILE A 15 42.07 -13.74 -20.95
N ASN A 16 42.77 -14.54 -20.17
CA ASN A 16 42.18 -15.22 -19.02
C ASN A 16 41.69 -14.24 -17.93
N CYS A 17 42.45 -13.20 -17.66
CA CYS A 17 42.09 -12.14 -16.73
C CYS A 17 40.87 -11.37 -17.21
N ILE A 18 40.83 -11.00 -18.48
CA ILE A 18 39.66 -10.29 -19.07
C ILE A 18 38.42 -11.17 -19.03
N GLY A 19 38.58 -12.46 -19.35
CA GLY A 19 37.47 -13.44 -19.28
C GLY A 19 36.92 -13.59 -17.87
N ALA A 20 37.82 -13.73 -16.88
CA ALA A 20 37.42 -13.85 -15.47
C ALA A 20 36.67 -12.61 -14.97
N ILE A 21 37.19 -11.41 -15.29
CA ILE A 21 36.54 -10.15 -14.93
C ILE A 21 35.17 -10.02 -15.59
N SER A 22 35.05 -10.41 -16.86
CA SER A 22 33.78 -10.37 -17.59
C SER A 22 32.72 -11.26 -16.95
N ILE A 23 33.11 -12.46 -16.53
CA ILE A 23 32.20 -13.40 -15.84
C ILE A 23 31.72 -12.81 -14.52
N VAL A 24 32.62 -12.24 -13.72
CA VAL A 24 32.27 -11.64 -12.42
C VAL A 24 31.30 -10.47 -12.61
N ILE A 25 31.55 -9.59 -13.56
CA ILE A 25 30.68 -8.46 -13.88
C ILE A 25 29.30 -8.94 -14.36
N GLY A 26 29.30 -9.94 -15.24
CA GLY A 26 28.04 -10.51 -15.76
C GLY A 26 27.17 -11.13 -14.66
N VAL A 27 27.77 -11.91 -13.76
CA VAL A 27 27.06 -12.49 -12.62
C VAL A 27 26.55 -11.38 -11.67
N TRP A 28 27.36 -10.39 -11.38
CA TRP A 28 26.97 -9.28 -10.53
C TRP A 28 25.78 -8.49 -11.09
N LEU A 29 25.82 -8.18 -12.39
CA LEU A 29 24.71 -7.52 -13.08
C LEU A 29 23.43 -8.38 -13.06
N MET A 30 23.58 -9.67 -13.28
CA MET A 30 22.45 -10.60 -13.29
C MET A 30 21.76 -10.66 -11.93
N VAL A 31 22.54 -10.75 -10.84
CA VAL A 31 22.04 -10.70 -9.48
C VAL A 31 21.34 -9.39 -9.19
N LYS A 32 21.90 -8.27 -9.62
CA LYS A 32 21.31 -6.95 -9.43
C LYS A 32 19.96 -6.79 -10.14
N ILE A 33 19.86 -7.28 -11.37
CA ILE A 33 18.62 -7.25 -12.15
C ILE A 33 17.56 -8.14 -11.50
N LEU A 34 17.92 -9.35 -11.07
CA LEU A 34 17.00 -10.26 -10.39
C LEU A 34 16.49 -9.68 -9.08
N ARG A 35 17.36 -9.08 -8.28
CA ARG A 35 16.96 -8.42 -7.03
C ARG A 35 15.99 -7.27 -7.29
N SER A 36 16.27 -6.44 -8.26
CA SER A 36 15.40 -5.32 -8.65
C SER A 36 14.03 -5.80 -9.11
N PHE A 37 13.99 -6.87 -9.88
CA PHE A 37 12.75 -7.45 -10.40
C PHE A 37 11.90 -8.08 -9.30
N VAL A 38 12.52 -8.85 -8.39
CA VAL A 38 11.82 -9.50 -7.26
C VAL A 38 11.30 -8.46 -6.27
N MET A 39 12.10 -7.47 -5.91
CA MET A 39 11.66 -6.38 -5.02
C MET A 39 10.54 -5.55 -5.64
N GLY A 40 10.62 -5.24 -6.93
CA GLY A 40 9.57 -4.52 -7.63
C GLY A 40 8.23 -5.25 -7.64
N LYS A 41 8.22 -6.55 -7.86
CA LYS A 41 7.01 -7.38 -7.81
C LYS A 41 6.40 -7.46 -6.41
N ASN A 42 7.22 -7.63 -5.39
CA ASN A 42 6.74 -7.71 -4.01
C ASN A 42 6.12 -6.40 -3.54
N GLN A 43 6.69 -5.25 -3.90
CA GLN A 43 6.11 -3.95 -3.57
C GLN A 43 4.76 -3.71 -4.25
N LYS A 44 4.63 -4.06 -5.53
CA LYS A 44 3.36 -3.96 -6.24
C LYS A 44 2.28 -4.87 -5.67
N LYS A 45 2.64 -6.10 -5.29
CA LYS A 45 1.70 -7.05 -4.68
C LYS A 45 1.27 -6.60 -3.28
N SER A 46 2.16 -6.04 -2.46
CA SER A 46 1.81 -5.56 -1.13
C SER A 46 0.92 -4.30 -1.19
N LEU A 47 1.16 -3.39 -2.13
CA LEU A 47 0.33 -2.21 -2.34
C LEU A 47 -1.07 -2.55 -2.87
N GLN A 48 -1.21 -3.59 -3.71
CA GLN A 48 -2.50 -4.05 -4.23
C GLN A 48 -3.28 -4.90 -3.24
N LYS A 49 -2.61 -5.53 -2.27
CA LYS A 49 -3.23 -6.47 -1.33
C LYS A 49 -3.85 -5.83 -0.10
N GLN A 50 -3.54 -4.58 0.21
CA GLN A 50 -3.98 -3.92 1.44
C GLN A 50 -4.74 -2.63 1.12
N TYR A 51 -5.92 -2.74 0.57
CA TYR A 51 -6.79 -1.59 0.42
C TYR A 51 -8.20 -1.90 0.93
N VAL A 52 -8.89 -0.84 1.32
CA VAL A 52 -10.29 -0.87 1.73
C VAL A 52 -11.08 0.03 0.78
N VAL A 53 -12.18 -0.48 0.27
CA VAL A 53 -13.09 0.29 -0.58
C VAL A 53 -14.31 0.66 0.23
N LEU A 54 -14.53 1.96 0.40
CA LEU A 54 -15.75 2.47 1.02
C LEU A 54 -16.85 2.45 -0.04
N LYS A 55 -17.93 1.72 0.26
CA LYS A 55 -19.09 1.64 -0.62
C LYS A 55 -19.84 2.97 -0.64
N GLN A 56 -20.73 3.13 -1.60
CA GLN A 56 -21.51 4.36 -1.75
C GLN A 56 -22.28 4.69 -0.47
N LEU A 57 -22.09 5.92 0.00
CA LEU A 57 -22.77 6.44 1.17
C LEU A 57 -23.83 7.49 0.77
N PRO A 58 -24.94 7.59 1.51
CA PRO A 58 -25.83 8.73 1.31
C PRO A 58 -25.11 10.03 1.71
N SER A 59 -25.36 11.10 0.98
CA SER A 59 -24.78 12.41 1.31
C SER A 59 -25.43 13.05 2.56
N VAL A 60 -26.65 12.63 2.89
CA VAL A 60 -27.39 13.07 4.06
C VAL A 60 -27.62 11.88 4.98
N PHE A 61 -27.22 12.01 6.23
CA PHE A 61 -27.42 11.01 7.26
C PHE A 61 -28.67 11.37 8.07
N LYS A 62 -29.60 10.45 8.10
CA LYS A 62 -30.83 10.54 8.88
C LYS A 62 -31.09 9.21 9.58
N ASP A 63 -31.40 9.26 10.87
CA ASP A 63 -31.64 8.07 11.68
C ASP A 63 -30.46 7.10 11.66
N ILE A 64 -30.70 5.82 11.43
CA ILE A 64 -29.66 4.80 11.35
C ILE A 64 -29.16 4.69 9.92
N VAL A 65 -27.86 4.87 9.73
CA VAL A 65 -27.19 4.77 8.43
C VAL A 65 -26.27 3.56 8.44
N GLN A 66 -26.33 2.78 7.37
CA GLN A 66 -25.41 1.66 7.17
C GLN A 66 -24.17 2.12 6.42
N ILE A 67 -23.01 1.92 7.05
CA ILE A 67 -21.72 2.20 6.43
C ILE A 67 -21.13 0.87 5.98
N ALA A 68 -21.01 0.68 4.67
CA ALA A 68 -20.47 -0.54 4.08
C ALA A 68 -19.07 -0.29 3.53
N PHE A 69 -18.16 -1.18 3.85
CA PHE A 69 -16.81 -1.15 3.31
C PHE A 69 -16.32 -2.56 3.01
N GLU A 70 -15.50 -2.68 2.00
CA GLU A 70 -14.93 -3.96 1.57
C GLU A 70 -13.44 -3.99 1.85
N VAL A 71 -12.99 -5.02 2.55
CA VAL A 71 -11.60 -5.23 2.94
C VAL A 71 -10.99 -6.30 2.03
N ASN A 72 -9.90 -5.96 1.37
CA ASN A 72 -9.22 -6.89 0.47
C ASN A 72 -8.34 -7.90 1.23
N ASN A 73 -7.66 -7.45 2.26
CA ASN A 73 -6.84 -8.29 3.16
C ASN A 73 -7.07 -7.91 4.61
N PRO A 74 -6.93 -8.85 5.56
CA PRO A 74 -7.05 -8.51 6.97
C PRO A 74 -6.16 -7.34 7.37
N GLN A 75 -6.76 -6.30 7.93
CA GLN A 75 -6.07 -5.09 8.36
C GLN A 75 -6.90 -4.32 9.37
N GLU A 76 -6.26 -3.44 10.11
CA GLU A 76 -6.96 -2.56 11.04
C GLU A 76 -7.71 -1.48 10.26
N VAL A 77 -9.00 -1.32 10.57
CA VAL A 77 -9.87 -0.32 9.97
C VAL A 77 -10.45 0.55 11.07
N LYS A 78 -10.31 1.84 10.94
CA LYS A 78 -10.86 2.83 11.86
C LYS A 78 -11.78 3.78 11.11
N ILE A 79 -13.04 3.84 11.52
CA ILE A 79 -14.03 4.77 10.97
C ILE A 79 -14.45 5.74 12.07
N SER A 80 -14.35 7.02 11.79
CA SER A 80 -14.69 8.07 12.73
C SER A 80 -15.43 9.21 12.05
N ILE A 81 -16.18 9.98 12.85
CA ILE A 81 -16.86 11.19 12.40
C ILE A 81 -16.10 12.39 12.94
N LEU A 82 -15.75 13.28 12.05
CA LEU A 82 -15.03 14.53 12.35
C LEU A 82 -15.95 15.74 12.09
N ASP A 83 -15.68 16.82 12.77
CA ASP A 83 -16.33 18.12 12.48
C ASP A 83 -15.70 18.78 11.24
N GLN A 84 -16.16 19.97 10.90
CA GLN A 84 -15.63 20.73 9.76
C GLN A 84 -14.15 21.11 9.92
N SER A 85 -13.66 21.17 11.15
CA SER A 85 -12.26 21.47 11.48
C SER A 85 -11.42 20.21 11.61
N GLU A 86 -11.94 19.06 11.22
CA GLU A 86 -11.30 17.74 11.30
C GLU A 86 -11.01 17.27 12.74
N ASN A 87 -11.76 17.77 13.72
CA ASN A 87 -11.68 17.27 15.10
C ASN A 87 -12.56 16.04 15.28
N LEU A 88 -12.06 15.07 16.02
CA LEU A 88 -12.79 13.84 16.30
C LEU A 88 -14.04 14.12 17.15
N ILE A 89 -15.19 13.77 16.62
CA ILE A 89 -16.47 13.86 17.32
C ILE A 89 -16.86 12.52 17.93
N THR A 90 -16.85 11.46 17.12
CA THR A 90 -17.20 10.12 17.58
C THR A 90 -16.46 9.05 16.77
N LEU A 91 -16.18 7.94 17.43
CA LEU A 91 -15.61 6.76 16.81
C LEU A 91 -16.73 5.79 16.44
N VAL A 92 -16.81 5.41 15.18
CA VAL A 92 -17.85 4.49 14.69
C VAL A 92 -17.37 3.05 14.74
N TYR A 93 -16.14 2.82 14.31
CA TYR A 93 -15.56 1.49 14.18
C TYR A 93 -14.05 1.55 14.34
N ASP A 94 -13.48 0.62 15.10
CA ASP A 94 -12.03 0.52 15.28
C ASP A 94 -11.67 -0.92 15.65
N GLU A 95 -11.50 -1.77 14.64
CA GLU A 95 -11.20 -3.18 14.82
C GLU A 95 -10.35 -3.73 13.68
N LEU A 96 -9.71 -4.86 13.94
CA LEU A 96 -9.09 -5.66 12.90
C LEU A 96 -10.19 -6.30 12.06
N SER A 97 -10.22 -6.00 10.78
CA SER A 97 -11.25 -6.48 9.85
C SER A 97 -10.70 -7.53 8.93
N ASP A 98 -11.42 -8.65 8.81
CA ASP A 98 -11.08 -9.74 7.90
C ASP A 98 -11.47 -9.39 6.46
N HIS A 99 -10.97 -10.20 5.52
CA HIS A 99 -11.35 -10.10 4.11
C HIS A 99 -12.87 -10.22 3.93
N GLY A 100 -13.44 -9.34 3.13
CA GLY A 100 -14.85 -9.36 2.76
C GLY A 100 -15.56 -8.03 2.97
N LEU A 101 -16.88 -8.09 2.82
CA LEU A 101 -17.75 -6.93 3.00
C LEU A 101 -18.14 -6.82 4.47
N HIS A 102 -17.95 -5.64 5.04
CA HIS A 102 -18.34 -5.30 6.40
C HIS A 102 -19.40 -4.19 6.36
N VAL A 103 -20.39 -4.30 7.22
CA VAL A 103 -21.45 -3.30 7.34
C VAL A 103 -21.56 -2.88 8.80
N GLU A 104 -21.43 -1.58 9.07
CA GLU A 104 -21.62 -1.00 10.38
C GLU A 104 -22.83 -0.08 10.38
N ASN A 105 -23.63 -0.16 11.43
CA ASN A 105 -24.78 0.72 11.63
C ASN A 105 -24.34 1.92 12.47
N PHE A 106 -24.63 3.10 11.98
CA PHE A 106 -24.35 4.35 12.68
C PHE A 106 -25.66 5.10 12.95
N ASP A 107 -25.90 5.43 14.22
CA ASP A 107 -27.08 6.20 14.62
C ASP A 107 -26.76 7.69 14.64
N SER A 108 -27.25 8.42 13.63
CA SER A 108 -27.01 9.85 13.50
C SER A 108 -27.89 10.68 14.45
N LYS A 109 -28.90 10.10 15.07
CA LYS A 109 -29.77 10.81 16.04
C LYS A 109 -29.02 11.33 17.26
N LYS A 110 -27.90 10.68 17.60
CA LYS A 110 -27.05 11.09 18.73
C LYS A 110 -26.24 12.34 18.44
N MET A 111 -26.21 12.81 17.21
CA MET A 111 -25.43 13.95 16.78
C MET A 111 -26.32 15.13 16.41
N LYS A 112 -25.79 16.32 16.60
CA LYS A 112 -26.46 17.56 16.16
C LYS A 112 -26.44 17.67 14.64
N ASP A 113 -27.49 18.26 14.08
CA ASP A 113 -27.55 18.56 12.66
C ASP A 113 -26.38 19.46 12.25
N GLY A 114 -25.80 19.18 11.11
CA GLY A 114 -24.68 19.95 10.59
C GLY A 114 -23.85 19.22 9.57
N ASN A 115 -22.77 19.85 9.17
CA ASN A 115 -21.81 19.30 8.23
C ASN A 115 -20.68 18.60 8.99
N TYR A 116 -20.36 17.40 8.55
CA TYR A 116 -19.33 16.58 9.17
C TYR A 116 -18.49 15.89 8.09
N HIS A 117 -17.44 15.22 8.52
CA HIS A 117 -16.62 14.39 7.66
C HIS A 117 -16.58 12.96 8.21
N LEU A 118 -16.77 11.99 7.33
CA LEU A 118 -16.52 10.58 7.63
C LEU A 118 -15.08 10.25 7.24
N GLU A 119 -14.29 9.77 8.20
CA GLU A 119 -12.92 9.38 7.98
C GLU A 119 -12.76 7.87 8.14
N LEU A 120 -12.21 7.23 7.12
CA LEU A 120 -11.81 5.82 7.19
C LEU A 120 -10.28 5.76 7.10
N ILE A 121 -9.65 5.24 8.13
CA ILE A 121 -8.19 5.11 8.20
C ILE A 121 -7.80 3.65 8.25
N THR A 122 -6.83 3.30 7.41
CA THR A 122 -6.12 2.03 7.46
C THR A 122 -4.62 2.32 7.54
N PRO A 123 -3.77 1.33 7.83
CA PRO A 123 -2.33 1.57 7.84
C PRO A 123 -1.76 2.15 6.54
N ASN A 124 -2.46 1.93 5.40
CA ASN A 124 -1.96 2.32 4.07
C ASN A 124 -2.76 3.41 3.39
N GLN A 125 -3.94 3.78 3.91
CA GLN A 125 -4.79 4.77 3.25
C GLN A 125 -5.67 5.53 4.22
N ARG A 126 -6.09 6.71 3.78
CA ARG A 126 -7.05 7.56 4.48
C ARG A 126 -8.10 8.01 3.48
N ILE A 127 -9.35 7.73 3.78
CA ILE A 127 -10.49 8.17 2.97
C ILE A 127 -11.30 9.18 3.77
N LEU A 128 -11.57 10.33 3.19
CA LEU A 128 -12.35 11.39 3.79
C LEU A 128 -13.56 11.70 2.91
N ARG A 129 -14.77 11.65 3.51
CA ARG A 129 -16.02 11.93 2.81
C ARG A 129 -16.80 13.02 3.55
N LYS A 130 -17.33 13.96 2.81
CA LYS A 130 -18.24 14.97 3.36
C LYS A 130 -19.61 14.36 3.55
N ILE A 131 -20.18 14.55 4.73
CA ILE A 131 -21.54 14.11 5.07
C ILE A 131 -22.30 15.24 5.73
N VAL A 132 -23.61 15.19 5.63
CA VAL A 132 -24.52 16.13 6.32
C VAL A 132 -25.42 15.31 7.21
N ILE A 133 -25.51 15.67 8.49
CA ILE A 133 -26.47 15.08 9.42
C ILE A 133 -27.68 15.99 9.52
N LYS A 134 -28.82 15.44 9.18
CA LYS A 134 -30.10 16.18 9.20
C LYS A 134 -31.18 15.23 9.74
N ASN A 135 -31.45 15.36 11.02
CA ASN A 135 -32.47 14.58 11.71
C ASN A 135 -33.85 15.27 11.66
#